data_726c557a1658908aff0741eb2efd92ee
#
_entry.id   726c557a1658908aff0741eb2efd92ee
#
_cell.length_a   1.000
_cell.length_b   1.000
_cell.length_c   1.000
_cell.angle_alpha   90.00
_cell.angle_beta   90.00
_cell.angle_gamma   90.00
#
_symmetry.space_group_name_H-M   'P 1'
#
loop_
_entity.id
_entity.type
_entity.pdbx_description
1 polymer ?
#
loop_
_entity_poly.entity_id
_entity_poly.type
_entity_poly.pdbx_seq_one_letter_code
_entity_poly.pdbx_strand_id
1 'polypeptide(L)'
;MGFGMTTVLLNIHNAGFFPIDSMILAMGLFYGGLAQVIVGIMEFKKGNTFGTTAFTSYGLFWLTLVGLIVMPKMGLADASPAAFMGWYLVLWGVFTGFMFIGSLRYCRAKQFVFGSLTILFFLLAARDFTGSTLIGTIAGFEGIVCGLSAMYFAMAQVLNEEYGRTVLPVGELTRDAKKPAMATHAA
;
A
#
# COMPACT_ATOMS: atom_id res chain seq x y z
N MET A 1 -4.36 2.15 -8.22
CA MET A 1 -3.94 1.08 -9.18
C MET A 1 -2.47 0.70 -9.00
N GLY A 2 -1.52 1.62 -9.08
CA GLY A 2 -0.09 1.32 -9.01
C GLY A 2 0.30 0.46 -7.81
N PHE A 3 -0.13 0.82 -6.60
CA PHE A 3 0.04 -0.01 -5.41
C PHE A 3 -0.56 -1.43 -5.59
N GLY A 4 -1.84 -1.51 -6.00
CA GLY A 4 -2.54 -2.81 -6.05
C GLY A 4 -1.91 -3.80 -7.02
N MET A 5 -1.65 -3.38 -8.27
CA MET A 5 -1.03 -4.25 -9.28
C MET A 5 0.37 -4.70 -8.87
N THR A 6 1.20 -3.77 -8.39
CA THR A 6 2.57 -4.09 -7.97
C THR A 6 2.57 -5.03 -6.76
N THR A 7 1.64 -4.83 -5.81
CA THR A 7 1.46 -5.70 -4.64
C THR A 7 1.03 -7.10 -5.05
N VAL A 8 0.08 -7.26 -5.98
CA VAL A 8 -0.33 -8.58 -6.50
C VAL A 8 0.88 -9.30 -7.10
N LEU A 9 1.63 -8.65 -8.00
CA LEU A 9 2.77 -9.28 -8.68
C LEU A 9 3.87 -9.71 -7.69
N LEU A 10 4.24 -8.85 -6.74
CA LEU A 10 5.22 -9.21 -5.72
C LEU A 10 4.74 -10.39 -4.86
N ASN A 11 3.45 -10.44 -4.53
CA ASN A 11 2.93 -11.47 -3.65
C ASN A 11 2.63 -12.80 -4.38
N ILE A 12 2.48 -12.81 -5.69
CA ILE A 12 2.57 -14.03 -6.51
C ILE A 12 3.98 -14.66 -6.35
N HIS A 13 5.04 -13.83 -6.33
CA HIS A 13 6.39 -14.30 -5.99
C HIS A 13 6.46 -14.81 -4.54
N ASN A 14 5.98 -14.05 -3.55
CA ASN A 14 6.03 -14.44 -2.14
C ASN A 14 5.23 -15.74 -1.87
N ALA A 15 4.16 -16.00 -2.62
CA ALA A 15 3.40 -17.24 -2.57
C ALA A 15 4.15 -18.46 -3.19
N GLY A 16 5.29 -18.22 -3.84
CA GLY A 16 6.16 -19.26 -4.38
C GLY A 16 5.88 -19.66 -5.83
N PHE A 17 5.04 -18.92 -6.56
CA PHE A 17 4.72 -19.26 -7.96
C PHE A 17 5.86 -18.92 -8.93
N PHE A 18 6.55 -17.79 -8.72
CA PHE A 18 7.62 -17.33 -9.60
C PHE A 18 8.77 -16.74 -8.78
N PRO A 19 10.03 -16.80 -9.28
CA PRO A 19 11.13 -16.05 -8.67
C PRO A 19 10.94 -14.54 -8.86
N ILE A 20 11.64 -13.74 -8.05
CA ILE A 20 11.69 -12.30 -8.28
C ILE A 20 12.47 -11.97 -9.55
N ASP A 21 11.89 -11.17 -10.42
CA ASP A 21 12.47 -10.85 -11.72
C ASP A 21 12.37 -9.34 -12.06
N SER A 22 12.77 -8.99 -13.29
CA SER A 22 12.76 -7.61 -13.76
C SER A 22 11.36 -7.00 -13.86
N MET A 23 10.31 -7.80 -14.08
CA MET A 23 8.94 -7.30 -14.15
C MET A 23 8.49 -6.73 -12.80
N ILE A 24 8.74 -7.46 -11.72
CA ILE A 24 8.39 -7.01 -10.35
C ILE A 24 9.19 -5.75 -10.00
N LEU A 25 10.49 -5.73 -10.35
CA LEU A 25 11.37 -4.58 -10.10
C LEU A 25 10.93 -3.35 -10.91
N ALA A 26 10.60 -3.51 -12.19
CA ALA A 26 10.11 -2.42 -13.02
C ALA A 26 8.77 -1.88 -12.53
N MET A 27 7.82 -2.76 -12.18
CA MET A 27 6.55 -2.34 -11.60
C MET A 27 6.73 -1.63 -10.26
N GLY A 28 7.64 -2.11 -9.42
CA GLY A 28 7.99 -1.48 -8.15
C GLY A 28 8.62 -0.10 -8.32
N LEU A 29 9.50 0.05 -9.32
CA LEU A 29 10.17 1.33 -9.59
C LEU A 29 9.21 2.37 -10.16
N PHE A 30 8.51 2.03 -11.25
CA PHE A 30 7.77 3.01 -12.03
C PHE A 30 6.33 3.18 -11.56
N TYR A 31 5.60 2.10 -11.35
CA TYR A 31 4.17 2.17 -11.11
C TYR A 31 3.79 2.11 -9.63
N GLY A 32 4.35 1.18 -8.88
CA GLY A 32 4.22 1.15 -7.42
C GLY A 32 4.95 2.30 -6.74
N GLY A 33 6.11 2.71 -7.27
CA GLY A 33 6.97 3.76 -6.73
C GLY A 33 6.66 5.14 -7.28
N LEU A 34 7.27 5.48 -8.42
CA LEU A 34 7.28 6.85 -8.97
C LEU A 34 5.86 7.41 -9.18
N ALA A 35 4.97 6.64 -9.79
CA ALA A 35 3.59 7.11 -10.02
C ALA A 35 2.87 7.45 -8.71
N GLN A 36 3.06 6.67 -7.63
CA GLN A 36 2.44 6.99 -6.33
C GLN A 36 3.04 8.26 -5.72
N VAL A 37 4.36 8.50 -5.84
CA VAL A 37 4.98 9.76 -5.36
C VAL A 37 4.37 10.96 -6.08
N ILE A 38 4.19 10.87 -7.41
CA ILE A 38 3.53 11.92 -8.19
C ILE A 38 2.10 12.18 -7.69
N VAL A 39 1.32 11.11 -7.46
CA VAL A 39 -0.04 11.23 -6.90
C VAL A 39 0.00 11.85 -5.49
N GLY A 40 0.98 11.51 -4.66
CA GLY A 40 1.17 12.14 -3.36
C GLY A 40 1.35 13.66 -3.45
N ILE A 41 2.11 14.15 -4.42
CA ILE A 41 2.28 15.59 -4.70
C ILE A 41 0.95 16.21 -5.17
N MET A 42 0.17 15.50 -6.00
CA MET A 42 -1.15 15.96 -6.43
C MET A 42 -2.14 16.05 -5.27
N GLU A 43 -2.12 15.08 -4.34
CA GLU A 43 -2.96 15.10 -3.14
C GLU A 43 -2.55 16.21 -2.16
N PHE A 44 -1.26 16.52 -2.07
CA PHE A 44 -0.78 17.67 -1.31
C PHE A 44 -1.39 18.98 -1.84
N LYS A 45 -1.43 19.17 -3.15
CA LYS A 45 -2.06 20.36 -3.78
C LYS A 45 -3.55 20.46 -3.51
N LYS A 46 -4.23 19.32 -3.26
CA LYS A 46 -5.65 19.28 -2.88
C LYS A 46 -5.89 19.48 -1.37
N GLY A 47 -4.83 19.64 -0.57
CA GLY A 47 -4.93 19.72 0.89
C GLY A 47 -5.33 18.38 1.55
N ASN A 48 -5.17 17.25 0.85
CA ASN A 48 -5.48 15.92 1.39
C ASN A 48 -4.27 15.31 2.10
N THR A 49 -4.11 15.63 3.38
CA THR A 49 -2.99 15.13 4.22
C THR A 49 -2.92 13.60 4.23
N PHE A 50 -4.05 12.91 4.36
CA PHE A 50 -4.08 11.44 4.36
C PHE A 50 -3.57 10.86 3.03
N GLY A 51 -4.08 11.37 1.92
CA GLY A 51 -3.65 10.94 0.58
C GLY A 51 -2.19 11.26 0.33
N THR A 52 -1.74 12.48 0.67
CA THR A 52 -0.32 12.87 0.56
C THR A 52 0.58 11.91 1.31
N THR A 53 0.29 11.66 2.60
CA THR A 53 1.09 10.78 3.44
C THR A 53 1.10 9.35 2.90
N ALA A 54 -0.07 8.81 2.55
CA ALA A 54 -0.19 7.45 2.04
C ALA A 54 0.58 7.27 0.72
N PHE A 55 0.25 8.05 -0.30
CA PHE A 55 0.81 7.84 -1.63
C PHE A 55 2.30 8.14 -1.68
N THR A 56 2.78 9.21 -1.04
CA THR A 56 4.21 9.51 -1.00
C THR A 56 4.98 8.42 -0.26
N SER A 57 4.52 8.03 0.93
CA SER A 57 5.20 7.02 1.74
C SER A 57 5.23 5.66 1.07
N TYR A 58 4.10 5.15 0.55
CA TYR A 58 4.10 3.86 -0.12
C TYR A 58 4.80 3.89 -1.48
N GLY A 59 4.79 5.02 -2.17
CA GLY A 59 5.63 5.21 -3.36
C GLY A 59 7.11 5.08 -3.02
N LEU A 60 7.57 5.74 -1.97
CA LEU A 60 8.95 5.64 -1.49
C LEU A 60 9.26 4.25 -0.89
N PHE A 61 8.30 3.58 -0.25
CA PHE A 61 8.46 2.17 0.14
C PHE A 61 8.84 1.30 -1.07
N TRP A 62 8.13 1.41 -2.19
CA TRP A 62 8.44 0.64 -3.38
C TRP A 62 9.82 0.98 -3.96
N LEU A 63 10.18 2.26 -4.00
CA LEU A 63 11.51 2.68 -4.47
C LEU A 63 12.62 2.14 -3.55
N THR A 64 12.45 2.21 -2.25
CA THR A 64 13.43 1.66 -1.30
C THR A 64 13.50 0.14 -1.36
N LEU A 65 12.37 -0.56 -1.52
CA LEU A 65 12.35 -2.02 -1.68
C LEU A 65 13.11 -2.46 -2.94
N VAL A 66 12.86 -1.80 -4.08
CA VAL A 66 13.62 -2.06 -5.31
C VAL A 66 15.10 -1.75 -5.11
N GLY A 67 15.44 -0.64 -4.45
CA GLY A 67 16.82 -0.30 -4.11
C GLY A 67 17.51 -1.38 -3.28
N LEU A 68 16.86 -1.87 -2.23
CA LEU A 68 17.37 -2.95 -1.37
C LEU A 68 17.67 -4.25 -2.14
N ILE A 69 16.93 -4.51 -3.23
CA ILE A 69 17.14 -5.70 -4.06
C ILE A 69 18.25 -5.48 -5.13
N VAL A 70 18.29 -4.27 -5.70
CA VAL A 70 19.15 -3.97 -6.85
C VAL A 70 20.56 -3.56 -6.41
N MET A 71 20.69 -2.75 -5.34
CA MET A 71 22.01 -2.25 -4.90
C MET A 71 23.03 -3.35 -4.61
N PRO A 72 22.70 -4.46 -3.93
CA PRO A 72 23.62 -5.57 -3.75
C PRO A 72 24.02 -6.24 -5.06
N LYS A 73 23.08 -6.40 -6.00
CA LYS A 73 23.36 -6.99 -7.32
C LYS A 73 24.27 -6.12 -8.17
N MET A 74 24.30 -4.81 -7.92
CA MET A 74 25.20 -3.85 -8.59
C MET A 74 26.53 -3.68 -7.87
N GLY A 75 26.73 -4.34 -6.74
CA GLY A 75 27.94 -4.20 -5.93
C GLY A 75 28.06 -2.85 -5.20
N LEU A 76 26.94 -2.13 -5.03
CA LEU A 76 26.92 -0.81 -4.37
C LEU A 76 26.83 -0.90 -2.86
N ALA A 77 26.29 -1.99 -2.33
CA ALA A 77 26.15 -2.26 -0.89
C ALA A 77 25.97 -3.76 -0.65
N ASP A 78 26.21 -4.21 0.57
CA ASP A 78 25.88 -5.57 0.98
C ASP A 78 24.36 -5.78 1.11
N ALA A 79 23.91 -7.03 0.92
CA ALA A 79 22.51 -7.39 1.13
C ALA A 79 22.14 -7.26 2.63
N SER A 80 20.98 -6.67 2.91
CA SER A 80 20.49 -6.58 4.28
C SER A 80 20.25 -7.96 4.88
N PRO A 81 20.72 -8.23 6.11
CA PRO A 81 20.35 -9.45 6.83
C PRO A 81 18.84 -9.59 6.98
N ALA A 82 18.32 -10.83 6.92
CA ALA A 82 16.89 -11.09 7.02
C ALA A 82 16.25 -10.47 8.28
N ALA A 83 16.91 -10.58 9.43
CA ALA A 83 16.42 -9.97 10.66
C ALA A 83 16.30 -8.44 10.57
N PHE A 84 17.22 -7.77 9.86
CA PHE A 84 17.14 -6.31 9.67
C PHE A 84 16.04 -5.94 8.68
N MET A 85 15.84 -6.75 7.64
CA MET A 85 14.69 -6.63 6.75
C MET A 85 13.36 -6.82 7.51
N GLY A 86 13.31 -7.77 8.46
CA GLY A 86 12.16 -7.96 9.35
C GLY A 86 11.82 -6.68 10.13
N TRP A 87 12.81 -5.98 10.69
CA TRP A 87 12.58 -4.69 11.38
C TRP A 87 12.11 -3.58 10.44
N TYR A 88 12.65 -3.51 9.21
CA TYR A 88 12.14 -2.61 8.18
C TYR A 88 10.64 -2.84 7.93
N LEU A 89 10.22 -4.09 7.80
CA LEU A 89 8.81 -4.46 7.59
C LEU A 89 7.94 -4.19 8.83
N VAL A 90 8.46 -4.38 10.05
CA VAL A 90 7.75 -3.99 11.29
C VAL A 90 7.45 -2.49 11.31
N LEU A 91 8.42 -1.64 10.98
CA LEU A 91 8.22 -0.19 10.95
C LEU A 91 7.15 0.20 9.92
N TRP A 92 7.16 -0.42 8.74
CA TRP A 92 6.10 -0.22 7.74
C TRP A 92 4.74 -0.75 8.20
N GLY A 93 4.72 -1.86 8.94
CA GLY A 93 3.51 -2.40 9.57
C GLY A 93 2.92 -1.43 10.60
N VAL A 94 3.74 -0.86 11.47
CA VAL A 94 3.34 0.15 12.46
C VAL A 94 2.80 1.41 11.75
N PHE A 95 3.52 1.94 10.76
CA PHE A 95 3.06 3.08 9.94
C PHE A 95 1.69 2.78 9.31
N THR A 96 1.53 1.60 8.71
CA THR A 96 0.29 1.19 8.06
C THR A 96 -0.84 1.00 9.08
N GLY A 97 -0.56 0.53 10.29
CA GLY A 97 -1.52 0.46 11.39
C GLY A 97 -2.08 1.84 11.76
N PHE A 98 -1.25 2.88 11.81
CA PHE A 98 -1.72 4.26 11.99
C PHE A 98 -2.57 4.74 10.80
N MET A 99 -2.17 4.41 9.56
CA MET A 99 -2.95 4.71 8.36
C MET A 99 -4.29 3.96 8.36
N PHE A 100 -4.32 2.70 8.85
CA PHE A 100 -5.57 1.96 9.05
C PHE A 100 -6.51 2.69 10.02
N ILE A 101 -6.02 3.10 11.19
CA ILE A 101 -6.82 3.88 12.14
C ILE A 101 -7.36 5.16 11.47
N GLY A 102 -6.53 5.89 10.72
CA GLY A 102 -6.96 7.05 9.94
C GLY A 102 -8.03 6.71 8.89
N SER A 103 -8.00 5.50 8.34
CA SER A 103 -8.96 5.04 7.34
C SER A 103 -10.35 4.73 7.90
N LEU A 104 -10.50 4.56 9.21
CA LEU A 104 -11.78 4.20 9.86
C LEU A 104 -12.90 5.24 9.63
N ARG A 105 -12.55 6.45 9.22
CA ARG A 105 -13.51 7.50 8.84
C ARG A 105 -13.89 7.52 7.37
N TYR A 106 -13.33 6.60 6.60
CA TYR A 106 -13.60 6.44 5.16
C TYR A 106 -14.47 5.20 4.89
N CYS A 107 -14.66 4.84 3.63
CA CYS A 107 -15.44 3.68 3.21
C CYS A 107 -14.80 2.34 3.62
N ARG A 108 -15.61 1.27 3.67
CA ARG A 108 -15.20 -0.08 4.08
C ARG A 108 -14.09 -0.66 3.18
N ALA A 109 -14.16 -0.42 1.86
CA ALA A 109 -13.14 -0.88 0.94
C ALA A 109 -11.75 -0.32 1.30
N LYS A 110 -11.67 0.98 1.63
CA LYS A 110 -10.42 1.62 2.06
C LYS A 110 -9.91 1.06 3.39
N GLN A 111 -10.81 0.81 4.34
CA GLN A 111 -10.47 0.17 5.62
C GLN A 111 -9.88 -1.22 5.40
N PHE A 112 -10.48 -2.02 4.52
CA PHE A 112 -10.00 -3.36 4.20
C PHE A 112 -8.58 -3.32 3.61
N VAL A 113 -8.30 -2.43 2.67
CA VAL A 113 -6.96 -2.27 2.07
C VAL A 113 -5.90 -2.01 3.14
N PHE A 114 -6.11 -1.03 4.02
CA PHE A 114 -5.11 -0.69 5.04
C PHE A 114 -5.00 -1.73 6.14
N GLY A 115 -6.11 -2.37 6.54
CA GLY A 115 -6.11 -3.45 7.52
C GLY A 115 -5.36 -4.68 7.01
N SER A 116 -5.68 -5.12 5.79
CA SER A 116 -5.01 -6.21 5.09
C SER A 116 -3.51 -5.92 4.92
N LEU A 117 -3.16 -4.72 4.45
CA LEU A 117 -1.77 -4.31 4.30
C LEU A 117 -0.98 -4.32 5.63
N THR A 118 -1.62 -3.95 6.73
CA THR A 118 -1.00 -4.02 8.06
C THR A 118 -0.66 -5.47 8.41
N ILE A 119 -1.60 -6.40 8.17
CA ILE A 119 -1.39 -7.84 8.40
C ILE A 119 -0.26 -8.36 7.50
N LEU A 120 -0.25 -7.98 6.22
CA LEU A 120 0.79 -8.37 5.26
C LEU A 120 2.18 -7.99 5.76
N PHE A 121 2.40 -6.76 6.19
CA PHE A 121 3.71 -6.32 6.69
C PHE A 121 4.18 -7.13 7.89
N PHE A 122 3.31 -7.41 8.85
CA PHE A 122 3.68 -8.23 10.01
C PHE A 122 3.91 -9.70 9.66
N LEU A 123 3.17 -10.28 8.71
CA LEU A 123 3.43 -11.62 8.20
C LEU A 123 4.78 -11.72 7.49
N LEU A 124 5.11 -10.74 6.64
CA LEU A 124 6.41 -10.69 5.98
C LEU A 124 7.55 -10.49 6.98
N ALA A 125 7.37 -9.64 7.99
CA ALA A 125 8.35 -9.50 9.08
C ALA A 125 8.54 -10.80 9.85
N ALA A 126 7.46 -11.50 10.18
CA ALA A 126 7.52 -12.81 10.84
C ALA A 126 8.24 -13.86 10.00
N ARG A 127 8.01 -13.89 8.66
CA ARG A 127 8.78 -14.72 7.73
C ARG A 127 10.28 -14.43 7.84
N ASP A 128 10.68 -13.15 7.82
CA ASP A 128 12.08 -12.77 7.81
C ASP A 128 12.78 -13.04 9.15
N PHE A 129 12.06 -12.93 10.27
CA PHE A 129 12.60 -13.28 11.59
C PHE A 129 12.71 -14.80 11.82
N THR A 130 11.78 -15.57 11.28
CA THR A 130 11.70 -17.03 11.56
C THR A 130 12.33 -17.88 10.46
N GLY A 131 12.54 -17.32 9.26
CA GLY A 131 12.93 -18.09 8.07
C GLY A 131 11.85 -19.08 7.58
N SER A 132 10.61 -18.99 8.07
CA SER A 132 9.53 -19.93 7.76
C SER A 132 8.97 -19.70 6.36
N THR A 133 9.14 -20.69 5.49
CA THR A 133 8.55 -20.69 4.14
C THR A 133 7.02 -20.73 4.18
N LEU A 134 6.43 -21.42 5.17
CA LEU A 134 4.98 -21.47 5.34
C LEU A 134 4.40 -20.08 5.63
N ILE A 135 5.02 -19.31 6.54
CA ILE A 135 4.60 -17.94 6.82
C ILE A 135 4.76 -17.06 5.56
N GLY A 136 5.84 -17.26 4.80
CA GLY A 136 6.07 -16.57 3.52
C GLY A 136 4.96 -16.85 2.51
N THR A 137 4.56 -18.10 2.36
CA THR A 137 3.47 -18.50 1.46
C THR A 137 2.12 -17.90 1.89
N ILE A 138 1.80 -17.94 3.20
CA ILE A 138 0.59 -17.33 3.77
C ILE A 138 0.61 -15.81 3.51
N ALA A 139 1.73 -15.15 3.76
CA ALA A 139 1.90 -13.73 3.47
C ALA A 139 1.69 -13.42 1.98
N GLY A 140 2.18 -14.28 1.08
CA GLY A 140 1.98 -14.16 -0.36
C GLY A 140 0.50 -14.20 -0.75
N PHE A 141 -0.27 -15.17 -0.25
CA PHE A 141 -1.71 -15.23 -0.54
C PHE A 141 -2.48 -14.06 0.06
N GLU A 142 -2.16 -13.67 1.31
CA GLU A 142 -2.74 -12.49 1.94
C GLU A 142 -2.43 -11.23 1.11
N GLY A 143 -1.19 -11.07 0.67
CA GLY A 143 -0.77 -9.93 -0.14
C GLY A 143 -1.43 -9.86 -1.52
N ILE A 144 -1.76 -11.00 -2.14
CA ILE A 144 -2.58 -11.04 -3.36
C ILE A 144 -3.98 -10.47 -3.06
N VAL A 145 -4.62 -10.91 -1.97
CA VAL A 145 -5.93 -10.38 -1.55
C VAL A 145 -5.85 -8.88 -1.26
N CYS A 146 -4.84 -8.43 -0.54
CA CYS A 146 -4.58 -7.02 -0.29
C CYS A 146 -4.47 -6.21 -1.59
N GLY A 147 -3.63 -6.64 -2.52
CA GLY A 147 -3.42 -5.97 -3.79
C GLY A 147 -4.69 -5.93 -4.66
N LEU A 148 -5.43 -7.04 -4.75
CA LEU A 148 -6.71 -7.10 -5.47
C LEU A 148 -7.76 -6.18 -4.84
N SER A 149 -7.81 -6.08 -3.52
CA SER A 149 -8.73 -5.16 -2.83
C SER A 149 -8.42 -3.69 -3.14
N ALA A 150 -7.14 -3.35 -3.25
CA ALA A 150 -6.71 -2.01 -3.64
C ALA A 150 -7.04 -1.71 -5.11
N MET A 151 -6.90 -2.71 -6.00
CA MET A 151 -7.32 -2.60 -7.41
C MET A 151 -8.83 -2.39 -7.51
N TYR A 152 -9.62 -3.19 -6.78
CA TYR A 152 -11.06 -3.03 -6.70
C TYR A 152 -11.43 -1.61 -6.25
N PHE A 153 -10.86 -1.15 -5.14
CA PHE A 153 -11.13 0.19 -4.62
C PHE A 153 -10.78 1.29 -5.63
N ALA A 154 -9.64 1.17 -6.31
CA ALA A 154 -9.24 2.14 -7.33
C ALA A 154 -10.19 2.15 -8.53
N MET A 155 -10.62 0.98 -9.02
CA MET A 155 -11.58 0.89 -10.13
C MET A 155 -12.97 1.37 -9.72
N ALA A 156 -13.39 1.08 -8.49
CA ALA A 156 -14.65 1.61 -7.96
C ALA A 156 -14.67 3.15 -7.97
N GLN A 157 -13.57 3.79 -7.58
CA GLN A 157 -13.46 5.26 -7.63
C GLN A 157 -13.63 5.78 -9.07
N VAL A 158 -12.89 5.20 -10.03
CA VAL A 158 -12.94 5.62 -11.44
C VAL A 158 -14.33 5.42 -12.03
N LEU A 159 -14.91 4.22 -11.88
CA LEU A 159 -16.20 3.91 -12.48
C LEU A 159 -17.36 4.68 -11.84
N ASN A 160 -17.35 4.83 -10.51
CA ASN A 160 -18.41 5.56 -9.82
C ASN A 160 -18.39 7.06 -10.17
N GLU A 161 -17.20 7.65 -10.34
CA GLU A 161 -17.04 9.03 -10.77
C GLU A 161 -17.49 9.21 -12.23
N GLU A 162 -17.01 8.35 -13.14
CA GLU A 162 -17.32 8.43 -14.57
C GLU A 162 -18.82 8.27 -14.87
N TYR A 163 -19.49 7.33 -14.17
CA TYR A 163 -20.91 7.09 -14.37
C TYR A 163 -21.82 7.97 -13.50
N GLY A 164 -21.27 8.79 -12.60
CA GLY A 164 -22.04 9.64 -11.67
C GLY A 164 -22.97 8.87 -10.73
N ARG A 165 -22.72 7.57 -10.53
CA ARG A 165 -23.51 6.69 -9.66
C ARG A 165 -22.66 5.55 -9.12
N THR A 166 -23.13 4.88 -8.08
CA THR A 166 -22.46 3.69 -7.55
C THR A 166 -22.61 2.52 -8.55
N VAL A 167 -21.54 2.23 -9.28
CA VAL A 167 -21.37 1.05 -10.13
C VAL A 167 -20.77 -0.09 -9.32
N LEU A 168 -19.68 0.21 -8.59
CA LEU A 168 -19.02 -0.74 -7.68
C LEU A 168 -19.14 -0.22 -6.24
N PRO A 169 -19.81 -0.97 -5.33
CA PRO A 169 -20.00 -0.51 -3.96
C PRO A 169 -18.69 -0.50 -3.17
N VAL A 170 -18.40 0.60 -2.49
CA VAL A 170 -17.22 0.73 -1.61
C VAL A 170 -17.55 0.67 -0.13
N GLY A 171 -18.82 0.51 0.22
CA GLY A 171 -19.28 0.51 1.60
C GLY A 171 -19.10 1.88 2.27
N GLU A 172 -19.72 2.90 1.69
CA GLU A 172 -19.70 4.25 2.26
C GLU A 172 -20.28 4.25 3.68
N LEU A 173 -19.59 4.95 4.58
CA LEU A 173 -20.11 5.17 5.92
C LEU A 173 -21.11 6.32 5.85
N THR A 174 -22.32 6.10 6.33
CA THR A 174 -23.29 7.17 6.56
C THR A 174 -22.66 8.17 7.54
N ARG A 175 -22.20 9.29 7.01
CA ARG A 175 -21.84 10.43 7.86
C ARG A 175 -23.16 10.98 8.36
N ASP A 176 -23.38 10.90 9.66
CA ASP A 176 -24.42 11.73 10.29
C ASP A 176 -24.18 13.18 9.84
N ALA A 177 -25.16 13.71 9.14
CA ALA A 177 -25.16 15.07 8.62
C ALA A 177 -25.27 16.06 9.78
N LYS A 178 -24.17 16.28 10.54
CA LYS A 178 -24.07 17.37 11.52
C LYS A 178 -22.60 17.76 11.75
N LYS A 179 -22.09 18.64 10.90
CA LYS A 179 -21.20 19.72 11.35
C LYS A 179 -21.71 21.02 10.73
N PRO A 180 -22.20 21.97 11.55
CA PRO A 180 -22.43 23.32 11.06
C PRO A 180 -21.11 23.91 10.57
N ALA A 181 -21.16 24.63 9.46
CA ALA A 181 -20.05 25.43 8.95
C ALA A 181 -19.50 26.27 10.12
N MET A 182 -18.23 26.13 10.43
CA MET A 182 -17.53 27.10 11.27
C MET A 182 -17.60 28.44 10.55
N ALA A 183 -18.33 29.38 11.16
CA ALA A 183 -18.37 30.74 10.72
C ALA A 183 -16.93 31.27 10.63
N THR A 184 -16.55 31.70 9.45
CA THR A 184 -15.36 32.52 9.23
C THR A 184 -15.57 33.81 10.00
N HIS A 185 -14.90 33.98 11.13
CA HIS A 185 -14.71 35.28 11.72
C HIS A 185 -13.78 36.06 10.81
N ALA A 186 -14.38 36.98 10.02
CA ALA A 186 -13.71 38.10 9.46
C ALA A 186 -13.41 39.09 10.60
N ALA A 187 -12.18 39.43 10.78
CA ALA A 187 -11.69 40.66 11.39
C ALA A 187 -10.30 40.94 10.81
#